data_68e6df5d3827350f7099d6a5f9c83af0
#
_entry.id   68e6df5d3827350f7099d6a5f9c83af0
#
_cell.length_a   1.000
_cell.length_b   1.000
_cell.length_c   1.000
_cell.angle_alpha   90.00
_cell.angle_beta   90.00
_cell.angle_gamma   90.00
#
_symmetry.space_group_name_H-M   'P 1'
#
loop_
_entity.id
_entity.type
_entity.pdbx_description
1 polymer ?
#
loop_
_entity_poly.entity_id
_entity_poly.type
_entity_poly.pdbx_seq_one_letter_code
_entity_poly.pdbx_strand_id
1 'polypeptide(L)'
;MLEKEIERYLVRRAIEHGGKAYKWVSPGHVGVADRIVLLPSGVVWFVELKTVKGRLSPWQKLFAADMRRMGLNYIVIRSTEEVDQWMLDQQNTLHTRPTAPRT
;
A
#
# COMPACT_ATOMS: atom_id res chain seq x y z
N MET A 1 0.16 9.58 -16.58
CA MET A 1 -0.95 9.47 -15.60
C MET A 1 -0.58 10.23 -14.35
N LEU A 2 -1.51 11.02 -13.83
CA LEU A 2 -1.28 11.80 -12.62
C LEU A 2 -1.32 10.93 -11.38
N GLU A 3 -0.56 11.30 -10.37
CA GLU A 3 -0.52 10.60 -9.08
C GLU A 3 -1.92 10.53 -8.45
N LYS A 4 -2.71 11.60 -8.53
CA LYS A 4 -4.10 11.63 -8.02
C LYS A 4 -4.99 10.60 -8.70
N GLU A 5 -4.79 10.33 -9.98
CA GLU A 5 -5.56 9.32 -10.71
C GLU A 5 -5.24 7.92 -10.19
N ILE A 6 -3.97 7.65 -9.94
CA ILE A 6 -3.53 6.37 -9.37
C ILE A 6 -4.11 6.21 -7.97
N GLU A 7 -4.07 7.27 -7.17
CA GLU A 7 -4.60 7.26 -5.81
C GLU A 7 -6.10 6.98 -5.78
N ARG A 8 -6.88 7.64 -6.63
CA ARG A 8 -8.33 7.39 -6.72
C ARG A 8 -8.62 5.96 -7.11
N TYR A 9 -7.86 5.44 -8.06
CA TYR A 9 -8.00 4.06 -8.50
C TYR A 9 -7.71 3.07 -7.36
N LEU A 10 -6.65 3.31 -6.61
CA LEU A 10 -6.30 2.49 -5.44
C LEU A 10 -7.45 2.47 -4.42
N VAL A 11 -8.00 3.64 -4.09
CA VAL A 11 -9.09 3.76 -3.12
C VAL A 11 -10.30 2.94 -3.57
N ARG A 12 -10.68 3.08 -4.85
CA ARG A 12 -11.81 2.33 -5.40
C ARG A 12 -11.56 0.82 -5.38
N ARG A 13 -10.38 0.39 -5.80
CA ARG A 13 -10.04 -1.04 -5.84
C ARG A 13 -10.01 -1.65 -4.44
N ALA A 14 -9.51 -0.91 -3.45
CA ALA A 14 -9.51 -1.38 -2.07
C ALA A 14 -10.94 -1.65 -1.58
N ILE A 15 -11.86 -0.73 -1.86
CA ILE A 15 -13.28 -0.90 -1.50
C ILE A 15 -13.89 -2.11 -2.22
N GLU A 16 -13.61 -2.26 -3.50
CA GLU A 16 -14.12 -3.39 -4.29
C GLU A 16 -13.64 -4.74 -3.73
N HIS A 17 -12.50 -4.76 -3.07
CA HIS A 17 -11.95 -5.96 -2.45
C HIS A 17 -12.36 -6.12 -0.97
N GLY A 18 -13.33 -5.34 -0.51
CA GLY A 18 -13.85 -5.44 0.85
C GLY A 18 -13.00 -4.72 1.89
N GLY A 19 -12.07 -3.88 1.45
CA GLY A 19 -11.19 -3.12 2.34
C GLY A 19 -11.40 -1.63 2.26
N LYS A 20 -10.42 -0.89 2.73
CA LYS A 20 -10.39 0.58 2.67
C LYS A 20 -8.97 1.09 2.54
N ALA A 21 -8.84 2.26 1.93
CA ALA A 21 -7.56 2.97 1.82
C ALA A 21 -7.70 4.32 2.52
N TYR A 22 -7.21 4.42 3.74
CA TYR A 22 -7.26 5.66 4.51
C TYR A 22 -6.09 6.56 4.16
N LYS A 23 -6.35 7.84 4.01
CA LYS A 23 -5.28 8.83 3.85
C LYS A 23 -4.53 8.96 5.16
N TRP A 24 -3.20 8.95 5.08
CA TRP A 24 -2.39 9.07 6.28
C TRP A 24 -1.65 10.40 6.31
N VAL A 25 -1.86 11.13 7.40
CA VAL A 25 -1.14 12.37 7.70
C VAL A 25 -0.54 12.22 9.09
N SER A 26 0.77 12.43 9.18
CA SER A 26 1.47 12.37 10.47
C SER A 26 2.16 13.72 10.69
N PRO A 27 1.57 14.62 11.47
CA PRO A 27 2.08 15.99 11.60
C PRO A 27 3.52 16.09 12.11
N GLY A 28 3.96 15.18 12.93
CA GLY A 28 5.32 15.18 13.48
C GLY A 28 6.36 14.45 12.64
N HIS A 29 5.95 13.84 11.51
CA HIS A 29 6.84 12.96 10.74
C HIS A 29 6.67 13.18 9.24
N VAL A 30 7.72 13.65 8.60
CA VAL A 30 7.78 13.81 7.14
C VAL A 30 8.09 12.46 6.50
N GLY A 31 7.52 12.21 5.34
CA GLY A 31 7.87 11.03 4.53
C GLY A 31 7.05 9.78 4.79
N VAL A 32 6.01 9.86 5.62
CA VAL A 32 5.08 8.72 5.79
C VAL A 32 4.36 8.42 4.46
N ALA A 33 3.89 7.19 4.31
CA ALA A 33 3.17 6.75 3.12
C ALA A 33 1.87 7.54 2.93
N ASP A 34 1.39 7.62 1.69
CA ASP A 34 0.17 8.37 1.35
C ASP A 34 -1.08 7.72 1.92
N ARG A 35 -1.13 6.40 1.89
CA ARG A 35 -2.31 5.63 2.27
C ARG A 35 -1.97 4.45 3.17
N ILE A 36 -2.84 4.19 4.12
CA ILE A 36 -2.87 2.93 4.85
C ILE A 36 -4.03 2.13 4.25
N VAL A 37 -3.72 0.97 3.67
CA VAL A 37 -4.72 0.12 3.04
C VAL A 37 -5.00 -1.07 3.94
N LEU A 38 -6.27 -1.21 4.31
CA LEU A 38 -6.75 -2.31 5.13
C LEU A 38 -7.52 -3.27 4.24
N LEU A 39 -7.11 -4.51 4.21
CA LEU A 39 -7.75 -5.56 3.41
C LEU A 39 -8.28 -6.67 4.32
N PRO A 40 -9.24 -7.48 3.83
CA PRO A 40 -9.78 -8.59 4.60
C PRO A 40 -8.69 -9.53 5.11
N SER A 41 -8.99 -10.25 6.18
CA SER A 41 -8.06 -11.17 6.87
C SER A 41 -6.93 -10.47 7.61
N GLY A 42 -7.12 -9.21 7.97
CA GLY A 42 -6.17 -8.46 8.79
C GLY A 42 -4.93 -7.99 8.05
N VAL A 43 -4.99 -7.92 6.74
CA VAL A 43 -3.85 -7.46 5.91
C VAL A 43 -3.80 -5.94 5.93
N VAL A 44 -2.63 -5.38 6.25
CA VAL A 44 -2.39 -3.94 6.31
C VAL A 44 -1.18 -3.60 5.44
N TRP A 45 -1.34 -2.61 4.57
CA TRP A 45 -0.27 -2.11 3.72
C TRP A 45 -0.10 -0.61 3.85
N PHE A 46 1.15 -0.18 3.83
CA PHE A 46 1.52 1.23 3.68
C PHE A 46 1.84 1.46 2.22
N VAL A 47 1.09 2.34 1.56
CA VAL A 47 1.19 2.54 0.11
C VAL A 47 1.58 3.98 -0.20
N GLU A 48 2.68 4.12 -0.92
CA GLU A 48 3.16 5.39 -1.45
C GLU A 48 2.79 5.45 -2.93
N LEU A 49 2.17 6.54 -3.37
CA LEU A 49 1.80 6.74 -4.78
C LEU A 49 2.83 7.66 -5.43
N LYS A 50 3.32 7.25 -6.58
CA LYS A 50 4.26 8.04 -7.40
C LYS A 50 3.90 7.89 -8.86
N THR A 51 4.25 8.88 -9.68
CA THR A 51 4.23 8.70 -11.13
C THR A 51 5.39 7.81 -11.55
N VAL A 52 5.39 7.38 -12.81
CA VAL A 52 6.43 6.49 -13.35
C VAL A 52 7.84 7.07 -13.14
N LYS A 53 7.98 8.39 -13.32
CA LYS A 53 9.28 9.08 -13.19
C LYS A 53 9.49 9.72 -11.82
N GLY A 54 8.48 9.69 -10.95
CA GLY A 54 8.58 10.29 -9.62
C GLY A 54 9.57 9.54 -8.74
N ARG A 55 10.33 10.28 -7.94
CA ARG A 55 11.32 9.71 -7.04
C ARG A 55 10.92 9.91 -5.59
N LEU A 56 11.26 8.95 -4.76
CA LEU A 56 11.09 9.11 -3.32
C LEU A 56 12.04 10.17 -2.81
N SER A 57 11.56 11.04 -1.92
CA SER A 57 12.43 11.96 -1.18
C SER A 57 13.28 11.17 -0.19
N PRO A 58 14.36 11.78 0.34
CA PRO A 58 15.16 11.12 1.38
C PRO A 58 14.34 10.67 2.58
N TRP A 59 13.37 11.47 3.03
CA TRP A 59 12.50 11.11 4.15
C TRP A 59 11.59 9.94 3.81
N GLN A 60 11.08 9.89 2.58
CA GLN A 60 10.26 8.77 2.11
C GLN A 60 11.10 7.49 2.03
N LYS A 61 12.36 7.58 1.63
CA LYS A 61 13.27 6.42 1.61
C LYS A 61 13.54 5.90 3.01
N LEU A 62 13.72 6.79 3.98
CA LEU A 62 13.92 6.41 5.38
C LEU A 62 12.69 5.72 5.93
N PHE A 63 11.51 6.27 5.66
CA PHE A 63 10.25 5.65 6.08
C PHE A 63 10.11 4.25 5.51
N ALA A 64 10.37 4.09 4.20
CA ALA A 64 10.29 2.80 3.53
C ALA A 64 11.25 1.78 4.17
N ALA A 65 12.48 2.21 4.44
CA ALA A 65 13.48 1.35 5.08
C ALA A 65 13.05 0.92 6.48
N ASP A 66 12.46 1.82 7.26
CA ASP A 66 11.95 1.51 8.60
C ASP A 66 10.81 0.49 8.54
N MET A 67 9.88 0.65 7.62
CA MET A 67 8.76 -0.29 7.46
C MET A 67 9.28 -1.69 7.13
N ARG A 68 10.22 -1.77 6.19
CA ARG A 68 10.82 -3.05 5.79
C ARG A 68 11.62 -3.69 6.92
N ARG A 69 12.37 -2.87 7.65
CA ARG A 69 13.17 -3.34 8.79
C ARG A 69 12.29 -3.97 9.87
N MET A 70 11.10 -3.42 10.10
CA MET A 70 10.15 -3.94 11.06
C MET A 70 9.30 -5.09 10.53
N GLY A 71 9.51 -5.50 9.28
CA GLY A 71 8.72 -6.56 8.65
C GLY A 71 7.30 -6.15 8.28
N LEU A 72 7.04 -4.84 8.16
CA LEU A 72 5.73 -4.35 7.77
C LEU A 72 5.59 -4.27 6.25
N ASN A 73 4.36 -4.38 5.78
CA ASN A 73 4.07 -4.32 4.35
C ASN A 73 4.13 -2.87 3.85
N TYR A 74 5.01 -2.62 2.90
CA TYR A 74 5.18 -1.30 2.28
C TYR A 74 5.38 -1.48 0.78
N ILE A 75 4.75 -0.63 -0.02
CA ILE A 75 4.91 -0.66 -1.46
C ILE A 75 4.82 0.75 -2.04
N VAL A 76 5.55 0.98 -3.13
CA VAL A 76 5.39 2.16 -3.98
C VAL A 76 4.64 1.71 -5.23
N ILE A 77 3.52 2.35 -5.51
CA ILE A 77 2.68 2.04 -6.68
C ILE A 77 2.73 3.21 -7.65
N ARG A 78 3.01 2.93 -8.92
CA ARG A 78 3.30 3.94 -9.94
C ARG A 78 2.30 3.98 -11.10
N SER A 79 1.33 3.07 -11.12
CA SER A 79 0.34 3.02 -12.20
C SER A 79 -0.90 2.26 -11.74
N THR A 80 -1.99 2.41 -12.48
CA THR A 80 -3.20 1.63 -12.23
C THR A 80 -2.99 0.14 -12.49
N GLU A 81 -2.14 -0.18 -13.46
CA GLU A 81 -1.77 -1.57 -13.74
C GLU A 81 -1.04 -2.19 -12.56
N GLU A 82 -0.18 -1.42 -11.88
CA GLU A 82 0.49 -1.88 -10.67
C GLU A 82 -0.49 -2.10 -9.50
N VAL A 83 -1.53 -1.26 -9.41
CA VAL A 83 -2.60 -1.48 -8.43
C VAL A 83 -3.26 -2.82 -8.68
N ASP A 84 -3.64 -3.09 -9.93
CA ASP A 84 -4.32 -4.34 -10.29
C ASP A 84 -3.44 -5.55 -10.00
N GLN A 85 -2.17 -5.50 -10.35
CA GLN A 85 -1.24 -6.60 -10.10
C GLN A 85 -1.06 -6.82 -8.59
N TRP A 86 -0.91 -5.75 -7.83
CA TRP A 86 -0.77 -5.83 -6.38
C TRP A 86 -2.02 -6.45 -5.72
N MET A 87 -3.21 -6.04 -6.16
CA MET A 87 -4.46 -6.63 -5.66
C MET A 87 -4.54 -8.12 -5.97
N LEU A 88 -4.16 -8.51 -7.18
CA LEU A 88 -4.12 -9.92 -7.58
C LEU A 88 -3.14 -10.71 -6.70
N ASP A 89 -1.97 -10.13 -6.42
CA ASP A 89 -0.97 -10.76 -5.55
C ASP A 89 -1.51 -10.98 -4.13
N GLN A 90 -2.32 -10.04 -3.61
CA GLN A 90 -2.95 -10.21 -2.31
C GLN A 90 -3.91 -11.39 -2.30
N GLN A 91 -4.74 -11.51 -3.33
CA GLN A 91 -5.68 -12.64 -3.45
C GLN A 91 -4.94 -13.97 -3.54
N ASN A 92 -3.90 -14.05 -4.35
CA ASN A 92 -3.10 -15.26 -4.52
C ASN A 92 -2.41 -15.65 -3.21
N THR A 93 -1.86 -14.68 -2.49
CA THR A 93 -1.22 -14.92 -1.19
C THR A 93 -2.21 -15.48 -0.17
N LEU A 94 -3.42 -14.93 -0.12
CA LEU A 94 -4.47 -15.41 0.79
C LEU A 94 -4.89 -16.85 0.45
N HIS A 95 -4.95 -17.20 -0.83
CA HIS A 95 -5.32 -18.54 -1.27
C HIS A 95 -4.26 -19.59 -0.98
N THR A 96 -2.97 -19.20 -1.04
CA THR A 96 -1.86 -20.13 -0.85
C THR A 96 -1.33 -20.15 0.57
N ARG A 97 -1.74 -19.20 1.40
CA ARG A 97 -1.27 -19.07 2.76
C ARG A 97 -1.80 -20.21 3.62
N PRO A 98 -0.92 -20.95 4.32
CA PRO A 98 -1.38 -21.97 5.25
C PRO A 98 -2.27 -21.32 6.31
N THR A 99 -3.38 -21.98 6.65
CA THR A 99 -4.26 -21.50 7.71
C THR A 99 -3.51 -21.60 9.03
N ALA A 100 -3.11 -20.48 9.60
CA ALA A 100 -2.50 -20.49 10.92
C ALA A 100 -3.57 -20.80 11.97
N PRO A 101 -3.24 -21.60 12.99
CA PRO A 101 -4.19 -21.81 14.09
C PRO A 101 -4.49 -20.46 14.75
N ARG A 102 -5.75 -20.18 14.95
CA ARG A 102 -6.17 -19.01 15.69
C ARG A 102 -6.00 -19.28 17.18
N THR A 103 -5.23 -18.45 17.79
CA THR A 103 -5.07 -18.48 19.23
C THR A 103 -6.04 -17.50 19.88
#